data_cf0b030f104fae9be21f484fbca8ed0d
#
_entry.id   cf0b030f104fae9be21f484fbca8ed0d
#
_cell.length_a   1.000
_cell.length_b   1.000
_cell.length_c   1.000
_cell.angle_alpha   90.00
_cell.angle_beta   90.00
_cell.angle_gamma   90.00
#
_symmetry.space_group_name_H-M   'P 1'
#
loop_
_entity.id
_entity.type
_entity.pdbx_description
1 polymer ?
#
loop_
_entity_poly.entity_id
_entity_poly.type
_entity_poly.pdbx_seq_one_letter_code
_entity_poly.pdbx_strand_id
1 'polypeptide(L)'
;MIQNQNMSIDGFLAEYVDHDDLSSQGTLPILVEENRFRRMRGDRKKHHISGRIALGNLLGAIQGDVANIEPGKGGCHTRNGTLLNHWSISHTDHGAVAVKSTGPYPIGVDMEPKSRLVDMGALDQIATEDVKKQTPYPTNLETWMAIEAVSKATGYGLSISREISYSKGVWKLRGESWLSLIHI
;
A
#
# COMPACT_ATOMS: atom_id res chain seq x y z
N MET A 1 15.56 -18.51 10.38
CA MET A 1 15.22 -18.66 8.94
C MET A 1 14.04 -17.78 8.68
N ILE A 2 14.25 -16.65 8.04
CA ILE A 2 13.21 -15.70 7.66
C ILE A 2 12.42 -16.39 6.56
N GLN A 3 11.18 -16.75 6.84
CA GLN A 3 10.24 -17.14 5.78
C GLN A 3 9.82 -15.83 5.07
N ASN A 4 10.60 -15.42 4.07
CA ASN A 4 10.11 -14.46 3.09
C ASN A 4 8.90 -15.12 2.41
N GLN A 5 7.72 -14.68 2.74
CA GLN A 5 6.51 -15.13 2.08
C GLN A 5 6.37 -14.37 0.77
N ASN A 6 7.10 -14.84 -0.25
CA ASN A 6 6.84 -14.42 -1.62
C ASN A 6 5.49 -15.00 -2.04
N MET A 7 4.46 -14.19 -2.07
CA MET A 7 3.18 -14.56 -2.63
C MET A 7 3.13 -14.09 -4.08
N SER A 8 3.15 -15.03 -5.01
CA SER A 8 2.81 -14.76 -6.41
C SER A 8 1.35 -15.15 -6.61
N ILE A 9 0.51 -14.18 -6.85
CA ILE A 9 -0.87 -14.37 -7.29
C ILE A 9 -0.93 -13.83 -8.72
N ASP A 10 -1.76 -14.40 -9.58
CA ASP A 10 -1.87 -13.98 -10.97
C ASP A 10 -2.01 -12.46 -11.09
N GLY A 11 -0.97 -11.82 -11.63
CA GLY A 11 -0.94 -10.38 -11.91
C GLY A 11 -0.15 -9.51 -10.94
N PHE A 12 0.39 -10.03 -9.82
CA PHE A 12 1.23 -9.25 -8.91
C PHE A 12 2.18 -10.09 -8.04
N LEU A 13 3.18 -9.41 -7.51
CA LEU A 13 4.10 -9.92 -6.50
C LEU A 13 3.89 -9.14 -5.19
N ALA A 14 3.98 -9.80 -4.06
CA ALA A 14 3.86 -9.19 -2.74
C ALA A 14 4.98 -9.67 -1.79
N GLU A 15 5.48 -8.76 -0.96
CA GLU A 15 6.41 -9.03 0.12
C GLU A 15 5.91 -8.41 1.41
N TYR A 16 5.89 -9.20 2.48
CA TYR A 16 5.56 -8.75 3.82
C TYR A 16 6.78 -8.79 4.73
N VAL A 17 6.94 -7.78 5.56
CA VAL A 17 8.00 -7.68 6.57
C VAL A 17 7.37 -7.37 7.92
N ASP A 18 7.56 -8.27 8.88
CA ASP A 18 7.13 -8.10 10.26
C ASP A 18 8.06 -7.13 11.00
N HIS A 19 7.52 -6.34 11.92
CA HIS A 19 8.31 -5.43 12.74
C HIS A 19 9.21 -6.18 13.74
N ASP A 20 8.83 -7.36 14.19
CA ASP A 20 9.63 -8.17 15.12
C ASP A 20 10.90 -8.73 14.43
N ASP A 21 10.85 -8.88 13.13
CA ASP A 21 12.00 -9.35 12.32
C ASP A 21 13.04 -8.24 12.06
N LEU A 22 12.70 -6.97 12.26
CA LEU A 22 13.61 -5.85 12.00
C LEU A 22 14.87 -5.87 12.89
N SER A 23 14.78 -6.41 14.09
CA SER A 23 15.92 -6.52 15.04
C SER A 23 16.99 -7.51 14.56
N SER A 24 16.61 -8.49 13.73
CA SER A 24 17.51 -9.53 13.20
C SER A 24 18.23 -9.11 11.93
N GLN A 25 17.84 -8.02 11.29
CA GLN A 25 18.30 -7.66 9.95
C GLN A 25 19.59 -6.83 9.93
N GLY A 26 20.35 -6.76 11.04
CA GLY A 26 21.69 -6.12 11.01
C GLY A 26 21.67 -4.78 10.28
N THR A 27 22.74 -4.18 9.93
CA THR A 27 22.89 -2.86 9.30
C THR A 27 21.71 -2.46 8.39
N LEU A 28 21.05 -1.36 8.74
CA LEU A 28 19.99 -0.76 7.92
C LEU A 28 20.47 -0.66 6.46
N PRO A 29 19.73 -1.21 5.51
CA PRO A 29 20.11 -1.07 4.12
C PRO A 29 20.16 0.42 3.74
N ILE A 30 21.01 0.76 2.79
CA ILE A 30 21.17 2.10 2.15
C ILE A 30 19.84 2.71 1.68
N LEU A 31 18.78 1.94 1.72
CA LEU A 31 17.39 2.26 1.38
C LEU A 31 16.75 3.35 2.24
N VAL A 32 17.36 3.65 3.37
CA VAL A 32 16.84 4.63 4.30
C VAL A 32 17.40 5.98 3.91
N GLU A 33 16.55 6.84 3.38
CA GLU A 33 16.93 8.21 3.12
C GLU A 33 17.29 8.91 4.45
N GLU A 34 18.60 9.06 4.68
CA GLU A 34 19.14 9.46 5.99
C GLU A 34 18.48 10.71 6.57
N ASN A 35 18.27 11.72 5.75
CA ASN A 35 17.73 12.99 6.22
C ASN A 35 16.26 12.89 6.68
N ARG A 36 15.45 12.10 5.98
CA ARG A 36 14.06 11.85 6.34
C ARG A 36 13.99 10.92 7.55
N PHE A 37 14.78 9.88 7.56
CA PHE A 37 14.87 8.89 8.62
C PHE A 37 15.35 9.48 9.97
N ARG A 38 16.35 10.37 9.94
CA ARG A 38 16.84 11.06 11.15
C ARG A 38 15.76 11.90 11.84
N ARG A 39 14.77 12.36 11.10
CA ARG A 39 13.64 13.17 11.61
C ARG A 39 12.46 12.32 12.10
N MET A 40 12.42 11.04 11.75
CA MET A 40 11.36 10.13 12.18
C MET A 40 11.61 9.65 13.60
N ARG A 41 10.53 9.49 14.37
CA ARG A 41 10.58 8.99 15.74
C ARG A 41 9.52 7.91 15.92
N GLY A 42 9.77 7.00 16.89
CA GLY A 42 8.84 5.94 17.28
C GLY A 42 8.44 5.02 16.14
N ASP A 43 7.17 4.67 16.10
CA ASP A 43 6.63 3.69 15.15
C ASP A 43 6.75 4.11 13.69
N ARG A 44 6.70 5.41 13.40
CA ARG A 44 6.98 5.93 12.06
C ARG A 44 8.30 5.45 11.48
N LYS A 45 9.30 5.29 12.34
CA LYS A 45 10.62 4.81 11.95
C LYS A 45 10.58 3.33 11.56
N LYS A 46 9.88 2.52 12.36
CA LYS A 46 9.67 1.09 12.08
C LYS A 46 8.90 0.90 10.77
N HIS A 47 7.79 1.61 10.60
CA HIS A 47 6.98 1.58 9.37
C HIS A 47 7.80 1.92 8.13
N HIS A 48 8.64 2.96 8.22
CA HIS A 48 9.50 3.36 7.09
C HIS A 48 10.51 2.26 6.75
N ILE A 49 11.16 1.68 7.77
CA ILE A 49 12.17 0.63 7.56
C ILE A 49 11.53 -0.61 6.96
N SER A 50 10.46 -1.13 7.57
CA SER A 50 9.80 -2.36 7.10
C SER A 50 9.27 -2.21 5.67
N GLY A 51 8.66 -1.05 5.34
CA GLY A 51 8.21 -0.77 3.98
C GLY A 51 9.35 -0.71 2.97
N ARG A 52 10.52 -0.19 3.36
CA ARG A 52 11.70 -0.16 2.49
C ARG A 52 12.32 -1.54 2.30
N ILE A 53 12.34 -2.35 3.35
CA ILE A 53 12.82 -3.74 3.23
C ILE A 53 11.89 -4.55 2.33
N ALA A 54 10.57 -4.48 2.55
CA ALA A 54 9.60 -5.17 1.71
C ALA A 54 9.74 -4.77 0.23
N LEU A 55 9.90 -3.47 -0.04
CA LEU A 55 10.13 -2.97 -1.38
C LEU A 55 11.47 -3.47 -1.97
N GLY A 56 12.52 -3.49 -1.16
CA GLY A 56 13.84 -3.98 -1.55
C GLY A 56 13.83 -5.47 -1.91
N ASN A 57 13.13 -6.26 -1.15
CA ASN A 57 12.95 -7.69 -1.41
C ASN A 57 12.27 -7.92 -2.77
N LEU A 58 11.20 -7.17 -3.06
CA LEU A 58 10.53 -7.24 -4.36
C LEU A 58 11.42 -6.84 -5.54
N LEU A 59 12.31 -5.87 -5.34
CA LEU A 59 13.23 -5.40 -6.37
C LEU A 59 14.43 -6.31 -6.58
N GLY A 60 14.57 -7.37 -5.78
CA GLY A 60 15.73 -8.28 -5.87
C GLY A 60 17.04 -7.63 -5.47
N ALA A 61 16.99 -6.71 -4.50
CA ALA A 61 18.14 -6.07 -3.85
C ALA A 61 19.03 -5.18 -4.76
N ILE A 62 18.48 -4.61 -5.80
CA ILE A 62 19.18 -3.53 -6.52
C ILE A 62 19.04 -2.26 -5.69
N GLN A 63 19.97 -2.04 -4.77
CA GLN A 63 19.93 -0.97 -3.76
C GLN A 63 19.70 0.42 -4.36
N GLY A 64 20.22 0.69 -5.55
CA GLY A 64 20.08 1.98 -6.22
C GLY A 64 18.64 2.32 -6.62
N ASP A 65 17.89 1.34 -7.07
CA ASP A 65 16.53 1.57 -7.58
C ASP A 65 15.54 1.85 -6.44
N VAL A 66 15.68 1.14 -5.31
CA VAL A 66 14.82 1.37 -4.14
C VAL A 66 15.05 2.75 -3.52
N ALA A 67 16.29 3.23 -3.51
CA ALA A 67 16.60 4.58 -3.01
C ALA A 67 15.92 5.68 -3.83
N ASN A 68 15.55 5.41 -5.07
CA ASN A 68 14.86 6.35 -5.95
C ASN A 68 13.34 6.30 -5.83
N ILE A 69 12.78 5.35 -5.08
CA ILE A 69 11.34 5.22 -4.86
C ILE A 69 10.97 5.83 -3.51
N GLU A 70 10.09 6.79 -3.52
CA GLU A 70 9.58 7.45 -2.32
C GLU A 70 8.10 7.14 -2.13
N PRO A 71 7.67 6.67 -0.93
CA PRO A 71 6.26 6.64 -0.60
C PRO A 71 5.79 8.08 -0.42
N GLY A 72 4.78 8.44 -1.20
CA GLY A 72 4.16 9.77 -1.18
C GLY A 72 2.72 9.74 -0.71
N LYS A 73 2.07 10.88 -0.73
CA LYS A 73 0.62 10.96 -0.57
C LYS A 73 0.00 10.30 -1.80
N GLY A 74 -0.66 9.16 -1.61
CA GLY A 74 -1.36 8.48 -2.69
C GLY A 74 -0.53 7.50 -3.52
N GLY A 75 0.62 7.03 -3.04
CA GLY A 75 1.36 5.97 -3.74
C GLY A 75 2.87 6.12 -3.71
N CYS A 76 3.55 5.28 -4.48
CA CYS A 76 5.00 5.35 -4.64
C CYS A 76 5.36 6.32 -5.78
N HIS A 77 6.40 7.11 -5.57
CA HIS A 77 6.89 8.08 -6.54
C HIS A 77 8.41 7.94 -6.70
N THR A 78 8.92 8.34 -7.86
CA THR A 78 10.34 8.58 -8.02
C THR A 78 10.75 9.88 -7.31
N ARG A 79 12.04 10.11 -7.09
CA ARG A 79 12.53 11.35 -6.48
C ARG A 79 12.14 12.63 -7.24
N ASN A 80 11.94 12.54 -8.54
CA ASN A 80 11.46 13.65 -9.35
C ASN A 80 9.92 13.79 -9.37
N GLY A 81 9.21 13.03 -8.53
CA GLY A 81 7.76 13.12 -8.37
C GLY A 81 6.94 12.34 -9.39
N THR A 82 7.54 11.53 -10.27
CA THR A 82 6.78 10.66 -11.19
C THR A 82 6.09 9.55 -10.40
N LEU A 83 4.78 9.41 -10.55
CA LEU A 83 4.00 8.34 -9.94
C LEU A 83 4.42 6.98 -10.49
N LEU A 84 4.65 6.03 -9.59
CA LEU A 84 4.92 4.63 -9.89
C LEU A 84 3.68 3.81 -9.58
N ASN A 85 2.70 3.86 -10.45
CA ASN A 85 1.40 3.21 -10.26
C ASN A 85 1.43 1.68 -10.30
N HIS A 86 2.57 1.08 -10.64
CA HIS A 86 2.81 -0.38 -10.59
C HIS A 86 3.37 -0.86 -9.23
N TRP A 87 3.53 0.04 -8.28
CA TRP A 87 4.07 -0.24 -6.96
C TRP A 87 3.20 0.38 -5.88
N SER A 88 2.98 -0.34 -4.81
CA SER A 88 2.28 0.19 -3.65
C SER A 88 2.84 -0.38 -2.35
N ILE A 89 2.76 0.40 -1.28
CA ILE A 89 3.21 0.02 0.06
C ILE A 89 2.11 0.36 1.05
N SER A 90 1.87 -0.54 2.00
CA SER A 90 1.07 -0.26 3.18
C SER A 90 1.78 -0.77 4.43
N HIS A 91 1.40 -0.25 5.58
CA HIS A 91 1.98 -0.63 6.87
C HIS A 91 0.96 -0.49 8.00
N THR A 92 1.15 -1.32 9.02
CA THR A 92 0.45 -1.25 10.30
C THR A 92 1.47 -1.20 11.43
N ASP A 93 1.01 -1.25 12.67
CA ASP A 93 1.89 -1.36 13.85
C ASP A 93 2.63 -2.72 13.93
N HIS A 94 2.25 -3.70 13.12
CA HIS A 94 2.84 -5.04 13.12
C HIS A 94 3.85 -5.25 12.00
N GLY A 95 3.71 -4.58 10.86
CA GLY A 95 4.58 -4.79 9.72
C GLY A 95 4.23 -3.93 8.52
N ALA A 96 4.90 -4.20 7.42
CA ALA A 96 4.64 -3.55 6.15
C ALA A 96 4.54 -4.56 5.01
N VAL A 97 3.74 -4.24 4.02
CA VAL A 97 3.62 -4.97 2.76
C VAL A 97 3.98 -4.05 1.60
N ALA A 98 4.76 -4.57 0.68
CA ALA A 98 4.98 -3.95 -0.63
C ALA A 98 4.42 -4.86 -1.72
N VAL A 99 3.83 -4.28 -2.74
CA VAL A 99 3.31 -5.01 -3.90
C VAL A 99 3.79 -4.39 -5.20
N LYS A 100 3.94 -5.24 -6.22
CA LYS A 100 4.28 -4.85 -7.58
C LYS A 100 3.34 -5.53 -8.56
N SER A 101 2.71 -4.77 -9.45
CA SER A 101 1.99 -5.33 -10.59
C SER A 101 2.97 -5.98 -11.57
N THR A 102 2.66 -7.18 -12.05
CA THR A 102 3.40 -7.86 -13.13
C THR A 102 2.81 -7.58 -14.51
N GLY A 103 1.67 -6.90 -14.56
CA GLY A 103 0.99 -6.49 -15.78
C GLY A 103 0.98 -4.97 -15.99
N PRO A 104 0.24 -4.49 -16.98
CA PRO A 104 0.17 -3.06 -17.32
C PRO A 104 -0.75 -2.25 -16.40
N TYR A 105 -1.39 -2.90 -15.44
CA TYR A 105 -2.40 -2.25 -14.60
C TYR A 105 -1.80 -1.65 -13.34
N PRO A 106 -2.27 -0.48 -12.92
CA PRO A 106 -1.93 0.10 -11.63
C PRO A 106 -2.32 -0.82 -10.49
N ILE A 107 -1.56 -0.78 -9.41
CA ILE A 107 -1.83 -1.57 -8.21
C ILE A 107 -1.82 -0.69 -6.97
N GLY A 108 -2.72 -0.99 -6.05
CA GLY A 108 -2.73 -0.41 -4.72
C GLY A 108 -2.93 -1.48 -3.67
N VAL A 109 -2.27 -1.31 -2.55
CA VAL A 109 -2.43 -2.18 -1.38
C VAL A 109 -2.78 -1.34 -0.17
N ASP A 110 -3.70 -1.86 0.63
CA ASP A 110 -3.91 -1.38 1.98
C ASP A 110 -3.94 -2.55 2.96
N MET A 111 -3.44 -2.32 4.16
CA MET A 111 -3.30 -3.30 5.22
C MET A 111 -3.70 -2.67 6.54
N GLU A 112 -4.60 -3.32 7.26
CA GLU A 112 -5.08 -2.85 8.56
C GLU A 112 -5.20 -4.01 9.55
N PRO A 113 -5.00 -3.76 10.85
CA PRO A 113 -5.28 -4.77 11.86
C PRO A 113 -6.75 -5.16 11.84
N LYS A 114 -7.07 -6.44 11.92
CA LYS A 114 -8.47 -6.92 12.01
C LYS A 114 -9.24 -6.33 13.18
N SER A 115 -8.53 -5.90 14.23
CA SER A 115 -9.11 -5.25 15.41
C SER A 115 -9.47 -3.78 15.18
N ARG A 116 -9.04 -3.16 14.06
CA ARG A 116 -9.40 -1.78 13.77
C ARG A 116 -10.89 -1.65 13.52
N LEU A 117 -11.52 -0.75 14.26
CA LEU A 117 -12.91 -0.41 14.06
C LEU A 117 -13.01 0.81 13.14
N VAL A 118 -13.79 0.68 12.09
CA VAL A 118 -14.18 1.78 11.20
C VAL A 118 -15.67 2.02 11.41
N ASP A 119 -16.01 3.12 12.03
CA ASP A 119 -17.41 3.50 12.18
C ASP A 119 -18.02 4.03 10.87
N MET A 120 -19.35 4.10 10.82
CA MET A 120 -20.05 4.57 9.63
C MET A 120 -19.70 6.03 9.30
N GLY A 121 -19.52 6.88 10.31
CA GLY A 121 -19.20 8.28 10.10
C GLY A 121 -17.83 8.47 9.43
N ALA A 122 -16.84 7.66 9.79
CA ALA A 122 -15.56 7.65 9.13
C ALA A 122 -15.69 7.16 7.67
N LEU A 123 -16.44 6.07 7.46
CA LEU A 123 -16.65 5.54 6.11
C LEU A 123 -17.42 6.53 5.23
N ASP A 124 -18.40 7.26 5.77
CA ASP A 124 -19.19 8.28 5.08
C ASP A 124 -18.35 9.45 4.55
N GLN A 125 -17.18 9.68 5.14
CA GLN A 125 -16.27 10.72 4.66
C GLN A 125 -15.58 10.33 3.34
N ILE A 126 -15.38 9.04 3.10
CA ILE A 126 -14.60 8.55 1.94
C ILE A 126 -15.41 7.72 0.96
N ALA A 127 -16.57 7.19 1.33
CA ALA A 127 -17.40 6.32 0.50
C ALA A 127 -18.71 6.99 0.13
N THR A 128 -19.17 6.77 -1.10
CA THR A 128 -20.53 7.10 -1.51
C THR A 128 -21.48 5.97 -1.09
N GLU A 129 -22.79 6.28 -0.99
CA GLU A 129 -23.81 5.28 -0.70
C GLU A 129 -23.79 4.11 -1.71
N ASP A 130 -23.53 4.41 -2.97
CA ASP A 130 -23.45 3.39 -4.02
C ASP A 130 -22.28 2.45 -3.80
N VAL A 131 -21.12 2.97 -3.42
CA VAL A 131 -19.95 2.15 -3.09
C VAL A 131 -20.25 1.23 -1.91
N LYS A 132 -20.82 1.76 -0.83
CA LYS A 132 -21.17 0.99 0.36
C LYS A 132 -22.15 -0.16 0.08
N LYS A 133 -23.09 0.06 -0.85
CA LYS A 133 -24.11 -0.93 -1.23
C LYS A 133 -23.64 -1.97 -2.24
N GLN A 134 -22.73 -1.60 -3.13
CA GLN A 134 -22.32 -2.45 -4.25
C GLN A 134 -21.05 -3.26 -3.97
N THR A 135 -20.24 -2.86 -2.99
CA THR A 135 -19.02 -3.59 -2.64
C THR A 135 -19.36 -4.93 -1.98
N PRO A 136 -18.64 -6.00 -2.31
CA PRO A 136 -18.88 -7.34 -1.75
C PRO A 136 -18.29 -7.50 -0.34
N TYR A 137 -17.79 -6.45 0.25
CA TYR A 137 -17.06 -6.50 1.51
C TYR A 137 -18.01 -6.52 2.70
N PRO A 138 -17.89 -7.49 3.61
CA PRO A 138 -18.84 -7.68 4.71
C PRO A 138 -18.67 -6.64 5.83
N THR A 139 -17.56 -5.93 5.88
CA THR A 139 -17.28 -4.98 6.96
C THR A 139 -16.93 -3.57 6.46
N ASN A 140 -17.14 -2.58 7.30
CA ASN A 140 -16.72 -1.21 7.03
C ASN A 140 -15.20 -1.10 6.85
N LEU A 141 -14.44 -1.90 7.61
CA LEU A 141 -12.98 -1.94 7.52
C LEU A 141 -12.53 -2.39 6.12
N GLU A 142 -13.10 -3.47 5.61
CA GLU A 142 -12.73 -3.98 4.29
C GLU A 142 -13.11 -3.01 3.17
N THR A 143 -14.28 -2.35 3.28
CA THR A 143 -14.67 -1.29 2.33
C THR A 143 -13.70 -0.11 2.40
N TRP A 144 -13.31 0.30 3.61
CA TRP A 144 -12.31 1.34 3.84
C TRP A 144 -10.98 1.00 3.17
N MET A 145 -10.43 -0.18 3.46
CA MET A 145 -9.16 -0.67 2.91
C MET A 145 -9.19 -0.71 1.38
N ALA A 146 -10.30 -1.15 0.82
CA ALA A 146 -10.47 -1.20 -0.63
C ALA A 146 -10.42 0.20 -1.26
N ILE A 147 -11.08 1.19 -0.67
CA ILE A 147 -11.05 2.58 -1.14
C ILE A 147 -9.64 3.17 -1.01
N GLU A 148 -8.94 2.91 0.10
CA GLU A 148 -7.56 3.35 0.27
C GLU A 148 -6.62 2.71 -0.74
N ALA A 149 -6.76 1.41 -1.00
CA ALA A 149 -5.96 0.72 -2.01
C ALA A 149 -6.19 1.31 -3.41
N VAL A 150 -7.45 1.55 -3.82
CA VAL A 150 -7.75 2.23 -5.09
C VAL A 150 -7.14 3.63 -5.13
N SER A 151 -7.26 4.38 -4.04
CA SER A 151 -6.69 5.73 -3.95
C SER A 151 -5.17 5.74 -4.09
N LYS A 152 -4.49 4.72 -3.58
CA LYS A 152 -3.03 4.52 -3.74
C LYS A 152 -2.69 4.14 -5.18
N ALA A 153 -3.46 3.25 -5.82
CA ALA A 153 -3.24 2.87 -7.21
C ALA A 153 -3.36 4.06 -8.18
N THR A 154 -4.25 4.99 -7.89
CA THR A 154 -4.47 6.19 -8.71
C THR A 154 -3.45 7.31 -8.46
N GLY A 155 -2.75 7.26 -7.33
CA GLY A 155 -1.80 8.30 -6.93
C GLY A 155 -2.40 9.58 -6.36
N TYR A 156 -3.73 9.68 -6.29
CA TYR A 156 -4.40 10.89 -5.80
C TYR A 156 -4.70 10.89 -4.29
N GLY A 157 -4.54 9.74 -3.64
CA GLY A 157 -4.89 9.57 -2.24
C GLY A 157 -6.40 9.69 -1.99
N LEU A 158 -6.79 9.80 -0.73
CA LEU A 158 -8.20 9.84 -0.34
C LEU A 158 -8.96 11.09 -0.80
N SER A 159 -8.30 12.11 -1.31
CA SER A 159 -8.96 13.33 -1.80
C SER A 159 -9.98 13.08 -2.92
N ILE A 160 -9.80 11.98 -3.67
CA ILE A 160 -10.69 11.58 -4.77
C ILE A 160 -11.61 10.42 -4.41
N SER A 161 -11.63 9.99 -3.17
CA SER A 161 -12.35 8.78 -2.77
C SER A 161 -13.85 8.81 -3.13
N ARG A 162 -14.47 9.98 -3.13
CA ARG A 162 -15.86 10.15 -3.55
C ARG A 162 -16.10 10.07 -5.06
N GLU A 163 -15.05 10.10 -5.86
CA GLU A 163 -15.10 9.92 -7.30
C GLU A 163 -14.87 8.44 -7.69
N ILE A 164 -14.59 7.60 -6.69
CA ILE A 164 -14.43 6.17 -6.84
C ILE A 164 -15.81 5.52 -6.84
N SER A 165 -16.02 4.58 -7.73
CA SER A 165 -17.22 3.75 -7.80
C SER A 165 -16.83 2.27 -7.96
N TYR A 166 -17.75 1.39 -7.59
CA TYR A 166 -17.61 -0.04 -7.76
C TYR A 166 -18.80 -0.60 -8.55
N SER A 167 -18.54 -1.41 -9.55
CA SER A 167 -19.61 -2.03 -10.33
C SER A 167 -19.12 -3.31 -11.01
N LYS A 168 -19.89 -4.38 -10.90
CA LYS A 168 -19.64 -5.68 -11.55
C LYS A 168 -18.22 -6.24 -11.27
N GLY A 169 -17.75 -6.13 -10.04
CA GLY A 169 -16.43 -6.63 -9.66
C GLY A 169 -15.26 -5.70 -10.01
N VAL A 170 -15.53 -4.51 -10.54
CA VAL A 170 -14.51 -3.58 -11.02
C VAL A 170 -14.62 -2.25 -10.30
N TRP A 171 -13.49 -1.76 -9.81
CA TRP A 171 -13.36 -0.40 -9.31
C TRP A 171 -13.14 0.57 -10.45
N LYS A 172 -13.72 1.75 -10.34
CA LYS A 172 -13.64 2.82 -11.34
C LYS A 172 -13.33 4.14 -10.67
N LEU A 173 -12.52 4.94 -11.32
CA LEU A 173 -12.32 6.34 -11.00
C LEU A 173 -12.81 7.19 -12.18
N ARG A 174 -13.75 8.13 -11.94
CA ARG A 174 -14.32 8.99 -12.98
C ARG A 174 -14.83 8.22 -14.21
N GLY A 175 -15.30 6.98 -14.00
CA GLY A 175 -15.81 6.11 -15.06
C GLY A 175 -14.73 5.25 -15.78
N GLU A 176 -13.45 5.52 -15.59
CA GLU A 176 -12.36 4.68 -16.08
C GLU A 176 -12.19 3.45 -15.20
N SER A 177 -12.02 2.29 -15.82
CA SER A 177 -11.88 1.02 -15.09
C SER A 177 -10.46 0.85 -14.55
N TRP A 178 -10.36 0.50 -13.26
CA TRP A 178 -9.11 0.18 -12.60
C TRP A 178 -9.19 -1.25 -12.08
N LEU A 179 -8.22 -2.05 -12.44
CA LEU A 179 -8.10 -3.40 -11.93
C LEU A 179 -7.00 -3.45 -10.90
N SER A 180 -7.31 -4.09 -9.82
CA SER A 180 -6.42 -4.65 -8.83
C SER A 180 -6.48 -4.03 -7.46
N LEU A 181 -7.12 -4.76 -6.62
CA LEU A 181 -7.19 -4.54 -5.19
C LEU A 181 -6.58 -5.71 -4.48
N ILE A 182 -5.62 -5.40 -3.62
CA ILE A 182 -5.20 -6.34 -2.61
C ILE A 182 -5.47 -5.69 -1.27
N HIS A 183 -6.36 -6.29 -0.51
CA HIS A 183 -6.47 -6.02 0.92
C HIS A 183 -6.03 -7.27 1.67
N ILE A 184 -5.21 -7.09 2.65
CA ILE A 184 -4.62 -8.16 3.46
C ILE A 184 -5.00 -7.94 4.92
#